data_abc7b1c31eb3c8f4a11de5da558cdcc7
#
_entry.id   abc7b1c31eb3c8f4a11de5da558cdcc7
#
_cell.length_a   1.000
_cell.length_b   1.000
_cell.length_c   1.000
_cell.angle_alpha   90.00
_cell.angle_beta   90.00
_cell.angle_gamma   90.00
#
_symmetry.space_group_name_H-M   'P 1'
#
loop_
_entity.id
_entity.type
_entity.pdbx_description
1 polymer ?
#
loop_
_entity_poly.entity_id
_entity_poly.type
_entity_poly.pdbx_seq_one_letter_code
_entity_poly.pdbx_strand_id
1 'polypeptide(L)'
;MRILICLVAILLTTWTQAKPPNVLLIMADDMGYSDLGCYGGEIETPHLDGLAKNGLRFTQFYNTARCWPSRAALLTGYYAQQVRRDTLPGIKRGNRPSWAHLLPVMLKPAGYRSYHSGKWHIDGLPLAAGFDRSYYINNHGFFRLKFHYLDDKRQPATPISPKFYVTDAIADHAVDTLKEHAKEHAGKPFFHYLAFTAPHFPLHALPKDIKRYRALYLQGWDKIREARWQKQKKLGLVDGELSKVEREVGPHRHFPDAYKILGPGEVRYPVPWDTLTKEQQAFQADKMAVHAAMIDSMDRAIGRVLDQLRRMKAFEDTLILFLSDNGASAEVMVRGDG
;
A
#
# COMPACT_ATOMS: atom_id res chain seq x y z
N MET A 1 -76.24 -6.04 -22.69
CA MET A 1 -75.03 -6.89 -22.47
C MET A 1 -73.79 -6.01 -22.66
N ARG A 2 -73.24 -5.50 -21.59
CA ARG A 2 -72.06 -4.59 -21.64
C ARG A 2 -70.80 -5.45 -21.38
N ILE A 3 -69.96 -5.51 -22.44
CA ILE A 3 -68.68 -6.21 -22.36
C ILE A 3 -67.70 -5.27 -21.69
N LEU A 4 -67.19 -5.68 -20.48
CA LEU A 4 -66.17 -5.00 -19.71
C LEU A 4 -64.84 -5.49 -20.25
N ILE A 5 -64.09 -4.64 -20.97
CA ILE A 5 -62.73 -4.93 -21.44
C ILE A 5 -61.76 -4.54 -20.27
N CYS A 6 -61.26 -5.52 -19.53
CA CYS A 6 -60.18 -5.32 -18.58
C CYS A 6 -58.83 -5.19 -19.35
N LEU A 7 -58.30 -3.97 -19.48
CA LEU A 7 -56.91 -3.73 -19.90
C LEU A 7 -55.98 -4.12 -18.76
N VAL A 8 -55.33 -5.27 -18.86
CA VAL A 8 -54.22 -5.64 -17.99
C VAL A 8 -52.98 -4.91 -18.49
N ALA A 9 -52.62 -3.81 -17.82
CA ALA A 9 -51.33 -3.14 -18.01
C ALA A 9 -50.23 -4.01 -17.42
N ILE A 10 -49.50 -4.74 -18.24
CA ILE A 10 -48.27 -5.45 -17.85
C ILE A 10 -47.20 -4.37 -17.64
N LEU A 11 -46.99 -3.98 -16.41
CA LEU A 11 -45.83 -3.21 -16.00
C LEU A 11 -44.59 -4.08 -16.20
N LEU A 12 -43.94 -3.98 -17.34
CA LEU A 12 -42.58 -4.47 -17.57
C LEU A 12 -41.64 -3.63 -16.70
N THR A 13 -41.48 -4.02 -15.45
CA THR A 13 -40.36 -3.55 -14.65
C THR A 13 -39.10 -4.11 -15.29
N THR A 14 -38.44 -3.32 -16.12
CA THR A 14 -37.07 -3.60 -16.51
C THR A 14 -36.21 -3.56 -15.25
N TRP A 15 -35.86 -4.69 -14.77
CA TRP A 15 -34.83 -4.80 -13.76
C TRP A 15 -33.53 -4.30 -14.37
N THR A 16 -33.23 -3.03 -14.19
CA THR A 16 -31.91 -2.51 -14.55
C THR A 16 -30.94 -3.19 -13.58
N GLN A 17 -30.27 -4.22 -14.05
CA GLN A 17 -29.19 -4.84 -13.28
C GLN A 17 -28.16 -3.74 -12.99
N ALA A 18 -27.95 -3.45 -11.70
CA ALA A 18 -26.99 -2.43 -11.31
C ALA A 18 -25.62 -2.75 -11.93
N LYS A 19 -25.00 -1.76 -12.55
CA LYS A 19 -23.68 -1.92 -13.14
C LYS A 19 -22.70 -2.33 -12.02
N PRO A 20 -21.87 -3.39 -12.21
CA PRO A 20 -20.86 -3.74 -11.24
C PRO A 20 -19.93 -2.55 -10.98
N PRO A 21 -19.60 -2.22 -9.71
CA PRO A 21 -18.70 -1.12 -9.40
C PRO A 21 -17.29 -1.41 -9.91
N ASN A 22 -16.55 -0.38 -10.23
CA ASN A 22 -15.10 -0.51 -10.38
C ASN A 22 -14.47 -0.82 -9.01
N VAL A 23 -13.28 -1.41 -9.01
CA VAL A 23 -12.52 -1.72 -7.79
C VAL A 23 -11.11 -1.19 -7.93
N LEU A 24 -10.72 -0.27 -7.05
CA LEU A 24 -9.34 0.19 -6.87
C LEU A 24 -8.83 -0.32 -5.53
N LEU A 25 -7.94 -1.30 -5.56
CA LEU A 25 -7.31 -1.88 -4.38
C LEU A 25 -5.90 -1.31 -4.25
N ILE A 26 -5.70 -0.43 -3.26
CA ILE A 26 -4.44 0.26 -3.00
C ILE A 26 -3.74 -0.41 -1.82
N MET A 27 -2.46 -0.76 -2.00
CA MET A 27 -1.67 -1.40 -0.95
C MET A 27 -0.36 -0.67 -0.74
N ALA A 28 -0.09 -0.31 0.53
CA ALA A 28 1.23 0.10 1.00
C ALA A 28 2.06 -1.11 1.42
N ASP A 29 3.38 -0.94 1.52
CA ASP A 29 4.36 -1.96 1.86
C ASP A 29 5.13 -1.52 3.13
N ASP A 30 4.97 -2.23 4.23
CA ASP A 30 5.58 -1.94 5.54
C ASP A 30 5.12 -0.62 6.20
N MET A 31 3.89 -0.19 6.00
CA MET A 31 3.37 1.04 6.63
C MET A 31 2.75 0.73 8.00
N GLY A 32 3.09 1.55 9.00
CA GLY A 32 2.56 1.43 10.36
C GLY A 32 1.11 1.90 10.48
N TYR A 33 0.38 1.33 11.45
CA TYR A 33 -1.02 1.64 11.72
C TYR A 33 -1.27 3.14 11.90
N SER A 34 -0.43 3.80 12.71
CA SER A 34 -0.61 5.22 13.06
C SER A 34 0.20 6.18 12.17
N ASP A 35 0.66 5.76 11.01
CA ASP A 35 1.41 6.65 10.11
C ASP A 35 0.48 7.61 9.35
N LEU A 36 -0.77 7.23 9.11
CA LEU A 36 -1.77 8.07 8.46
C LEU A 36 -2.39 9.09 9.43
N GLY A 37 -2.68 10.29 8.93
CA GLY A 37 -3.36 11.34 9.67
C GLY A 37 -4.70 10.90 10.27
N CYS A 38 -5.51 10.16 9.52
CA CYS A 38 -6.79 9.61 9.97
C CYS A 38 -6.66 8.54 11.07
N TYR A 39 -5.48 7.96 11.29
CA TYR A 39 -5.16 7.04 12.38
C TYR A 39 -4.25 7.67 13.46
N GLY A 40 -4.14 8.98 13.48
CA GLY A 40 -3.45 9.72 14.54
C GLY A 40 -2.02 10.14 14.18
N GLY A 41 -1.53 9.83 12.98
CA GLY A 41 -0.21 10.22 12.48
C GLY A 41 -0.02 11.71 12.35
N GLU A 42 1.22 12.14 12.35
CA GLU A 42 1.66 13.50 12.05
C GLU A 42 2.06 13.69 10.59
N ILE A 43 2.16 12.58 9.83
CA ILE A 43 2.50 12.60 8.41
C ILE A 43 1.31 13.16 7.62
N GLU A 44 1.57 14.03 6.68
CA GLU A 44 0.54 14.61 5.82
C GLU A 44 0.06 13.60 4.79
N THR A 45 -1.21 13.15 4.95
CA THR A 45 -1.85 12.16 4.07
C THR A 45 -3.27 12.62 3.65
N PRO A 46 -3.40 13.84 3.06
CA PRO A 46 -4.70 14.45 2.84
C PRO A 46 -5.62 13.65 1.91
N HIS A 47 -5.09 12.90 0.95
CA HIS A 47 -5.90 12.11 0.03
C HIS A 47 -6.47 10.86 0.71
N LEU A 48 -5.67 10.15 1.48
CA LEU A 48 -6.11 8.99 2.28
C LEU A 48 -7.00 9.42 3.45
N ASP A 49 -6.69 10.54 4.11
CA ASP A 49 -7.54 11.12 5.15
C ASP A 49 -8.91 11.52 4.58
N GLY A 50 -8.94 12.02 3.36
CA GLY A 50 -10.18 12.33 2.62
C GLY A 50 -11.02 11.09 2.34
N LEU A 51 -10.40 9.97 1.94
CA LEU A 51 -11.11 8.68 1.78
C LEU A 51 -11.67 8.20 3.12
N ALA A 52 -10.88 8.26 4.19
CA ALA A 52 -11.30 7.84 5.53
C ALA A 52 -12.45 8.70 6.08
N LYS A 53 -12.48 9.99 5.77
CA LYS A 53 -13.54 10.92 6.19
C LYS A 53 -14.88 10.62 5.53
N ASN A 54 -14.85 10.15 4.28
CA ASN A 54 -16.04 9.90 3.45
C ASN A 54 -16.36 8.41 3.27
N GLY A 55 -15.68 7.52 4.00
CA GLY A 55 -15.81 6.08 3.90
C GLY A 55 -15.74 5.38 5.26
N LEU A 56 -15.45 4.10 5.24
CA LEU A 56 -15.26 3.28 6.44
C LEU A 56 -13.79 3.25 6.84
N ARG A 57 -13.54 3.48 8.12
CA ARG A 57 -12.23 3.35 8.75
C ARG A 57 -12.25 2.20 9.74
N PHE A 58 -11.52 1.13 9.42
CA PHE A 58 -11.45 -0.05 10.27
C PHE A 58 -10.46 0.17 11.42
N THR A 59 -10.87 -0.12 12.64
CA THR A 59 -10.00 -0.10 13.84
C THR A 59 -9.36 -1.45 14.09
N GLN A 60 -9.99 -2.53 13.59
CA GLN A 60 -9.50 -3.90 13.69
C GLN A 60 -9.54 -4.55 12.31
N PHE A 61 -8.42 -4.54 11.62
CA PHE A 61 -8.22 -5.18 10.34
C PHE A 61 -6.86 -5.90 10.35
N TYR A 62 -6.89 -7.22 10.31
CA TYR A 62 -5.71 -8.04 10.52
C TYR A 62 -5.12 -8.50 9.21
N ASN A 63 -3.79 -8.55 9.15
CA ASN A 63 -3.02 -9.13 8.07
C ASN A 63 -2.17 -10.31 8.58
N THR A 64 -1.33 -10.90 7.77
CA THR A 64 -0.47 -12.03 8.15
C THR A 64 0.93 -11.58 8.57
N ALA A 65 1.12 -10.32 8.93
CA ALA A 65 2.35 -9.71 9.43
C ALA A 65 3.59 -9.87 8.51
N ARG A 66 3.40 -10.20 7.24
CA ARG A 66 4.44 -10.28 6.19
C ARG A 66 3.85 -10.05 4.81
N CYS A 67 4.66 -9.45 3.91
CA CYS A 67 4.20 -8.99 2.60
C CYS A 67 3.63 -10.10 1.70
N TRP A 68 4.39 -11.15 1.35
CA TRP A 68 3.87 -12.15 0.40
C TRP A 68 2.68 -12.97 0.93
N PRO A 69 2.59 -13.36 2.23
CA PRO A 69 1.42 -14.07 2.73
C PRO A 69 0.17 -13.18 2.74
N SER A 70 0.31 -11.90 3.16
CA SER A 70 -0.81 -10.95 3.16
C SER A 70 -1.35 -10.71 1.74
N ARG A 71 -0.44 -10.52 0.77
CA ARG A 71 -0.82 -10.31 -0.64
C ARG A 71 -1.51 -11.55 -1.23
N ALA A 72 -1.01 -12.74 -0.92
CA ALA A 72 -1.62 -13.99 -1.36
C ALA A 72 -3.00 -14.19 -0.72
N ALA A 73 -3.13 -13.97 0.59
CA ALA A 73 -4.42 -14.08 1.29
C ALA A 73 -5.45 -13.08 0.73
N LEU A 74 -5.04 -11.82 0.55
CA LEU A 74 -5.91 -10.76 0.02
C LEU A 74 -6.43 -11.09 -1.39
N LEU A 75 -5.54 -11.53 -2.30
CA LEU A 75 -5.89 -11.74 -3.70
C LEU A 75 -6.53 -13.10 -3.99
N THR A 76 -6.49 -14.06 -3.05
CA THR A 76 -7.14 -15.38 -3.20
C THR A 76 -8.37 -15.54 -2.33
N GLY A 77 -8.49 -14.78 -1.24
CA GLY A 77 -9.54 -14.96 -0.22
C GLY A 77 -9.29 -16.14 0.72
N TYR A 78 -8.11 -16.77 0.67
CA TYR A 78 -7.73 -17.91 1.51
C TYR A 78 -6.61 -17.54 2.47
N TYR A 79 -6.49 -18.24 3.59
CA TYR A 79 -5.30 -18.12 4.43
C TYR A 79 -4.04 -18.48 3.65
N ALA A 80 -2.96 -17.73 3.86
CA ALA A 80 -1.71 -17.89 3.13
C ALA A 80 -1.15 -19.32 3.20
N GLN A 81 -1.35 -20.00 4.32
CA GLN A 81 -0.93 -21.39 4.55
C GLN A 81 -1.72 -22.37 3.67
N GLN A 82 -3.02 -22.17 3.50
CA GLN A 82 -3.86 -23.02 2.64
C GLN A 82 -3.40 -22.97 1.18
N VAL A 83 -2.94 -21.80 0.75
CA VAL A 83 -2.43 -21.59 -0.62
C VAL A 83 -0.91 -21.72 -0.73
N ARG A 84 -0.24 -22.29 0.26
CA ARG A 84 1.21 -22.55 0.30
C ARG A 84 2.07 -21.28 0.17
N ARG A 85 1.53 -20.14 0.55
CA ARG A 85 2.28 -18.88 0.48
C ARG A 85 2.84 -18.43 1.84
N ASP A 86 2.72 -19.30 2.86
CA ASP A 86 3.43 -19.20 4.11
C ASP A 86 3.83 -20.58 4.65
N THR A 87 4.66 -20.62 5.70
CA THR A 87 5.11 -21.85 6.33
C THR A 87 4.47 -22.02 7.70
N LEU A 88 4.06 -23.27 8.00
CA LEU A 88 3.69 -23.74 9.34
C LEU A 88 4.34 -25.13 9.54
N PRO A 89 4.39 -25.65 10.78
CA PRO A 89 4.78 -27.04 11.00
C PRO A 89 3.98 -27.98 10.08
N GLY A 90 4.69 -28.77 9.26
CA GLY A 90 4.08 -29.67 8.28
C GLY A 90 3.62 -29.03 6.96
N ILE A 91 3.62 -27.69 6.84
CA ILE A 91 3.24 -26.99 5.62
C ILE A 91 4.43 -26.20 5.07
N LYS A 92 4.99 -26.66 3.96
CA LYS A 92 6.10 -25.99 3.29
C LYS A 92 5.58 -24.91 2.33
N ARG A 93 6.25 -23.77 2.28
CA ARG A 93 6.06 -22.77 1.25
C ARG A 93 6.32 -23.36 -0.14
N GLY A 94 5.47 -23.03 -1.11
CA GLY A 94 5.58 -23.51 -2.48
C GLY A 94 4.74 -22.69 -3.44
N ASN A 95 4.53 -23.21 -4.63
CA ASN A 95 3.64 -22.62 -5.60
C ASN A 95 2.19 -22.71 -5.10
N ARG A 96 1.42 -21.67 -5.39
CA ARG A 96 -0.02 -21.63 -5.12
C ARG A 96 -0.71 -22.78 -5.86
N PRO A 97 -1.63 -23.53 -5.21
CA PRO A 97 -2.41 -24.57 -5.89
C PRO A 97 -3.25 -23.97 -7.03
N SER A 98 -3.44 -24.75 -8.12
CA SER A 98 -4.19 -24.30 -9.30
C SER A 98 -5.64 -23.91 -9.02
N TRP A 99 -6.27 -24.53 -8.02
CA TRP A 99 -7.65 -24.22 -7.61
C TRP A 99 -7.76 -22.86 -6.90
N ALA A 100 -6.70 -22.33 -6.31
CA ALA A 100 -6.70 -21.06 -5.62
C ALA A 100 -6.53 -19.90 -6.61
N HIS A 101 -7.62 -19.56 -7.28
CA HIS A 101 -7.63 -18.46 -8.24
C HIS A 101 -7.40 -17.10 -7.57
N LEU A 102 -6.77 -16.20 -8.30
CA LEU A 102 -6.61 -14.79 -7.88
C LEU A 102 -7.80 -13.95 -8.35
N LEU A 103 -8.03 -12.84 -7.67
CA LEU A 103 -9.14 -11.91 -7.96
C LEU A 103 -9.32 -11.61 -9.45
N PRO A 104 -8.28 -11.32 -10.27
CA PRO A 104 -8.48 -11.03 -11.69
C PRO A 104 -9.11 -12.20 -12.45
N VAL A 105 -8.78 -13.44 -12.10
CA VAL A 105 -9.40 -14.63 -12.69
C VAL A 105 -10.86 -14.77 -12.25
N MET A 106 -11.13 -14.54 -10.97
CA MET A 106 -12.49 -14.64 -10.40
C MET A 106 -13.44 -13.55 -10.91
N LEU A 107 -12.92 -12.35 -11.18
CA LEU A 107 -13.71 -11.21 -11.66
C LEU A 107 -13.93 -11.22 -13.19
N LYS A 108 -13.12 -11.96 -13.94
CA LYS A 108 -13.21 -12.03 -15.40
C LYS A 108 -14.59 -12.45 -15.94
N PRO A 109 -15.30 -13.48 -15.38
CA PRO A 109 -16.65 -13.84 -15.82
C PRO A 109 -17.69 -12.73 -15.62
N ALA A 110 -17.47 -11.81 -14.66
CA ALA A 110 -18.30 -10.62 -14.44
C ALA A 110 -17.95 -9.44 -15.36
N GLY A 111 -17.08 -9.65 -16.35
CA GLY A 111 -16.71 -8.67 -17.36
C GLY A 111 -15.63 -7.67 -16.97
N TYR A 112 -14.99 -7.85 -15.82
CA TYR A 112 -13.92 -6.95 -15.39
C TYR A 112 -12.67 -7.03 -16.28
N ARG A 113 -12.10 -5.84 -16.53
CA ARG A 113 -10.71 -5.69 -16.95
C ARG A 113 -9.83 -5.53 -15.72
N SER A 114 -8.71 -6.25 -15.65
CA SER A 114 -7.87 -6.27 -14.46
C SER A 114 -6.49 -5.70 -14.73
N TYR A 115 -6.03 -4.80 -13.87
CA TYR A 115 -4.80 -4.04 -14.02
C TYR A 115 -3.94 -4.16 -12.77
N HIS A 116 -2.62 -4.22 -12.95
CA HIS A 116 -1.65 -4.27 -11.87
C HIS A 116 -0.58 -3.18 -12.05
N SER A 117 -0.28 -2.46 -10.98
CA SER A 117 0.81 -1.48 -10.95
C SER A 117 1.61 -1.59 -9.66
N GLY A 118 2.88 -1.96 -9.75
CA GLY A 118 3.82 -1.94 -8.64
C GLY A 118 4.33 -3.30 -8.16
N LYS A 119 4.39 -3.49 -6.83
CA LYS A 119 4.91 -4.71 -6.20
C LYS A 119 3.95 -5.88 -6.34
N TRP A 120 4.45 -7.00 -6.86
CA TRP A 120 3.66 -8.23 -6.99
C TRP A 120 3.82 -9.16 -5.80
N HIS A 121 5.00 -9.73 -5.64
CA HIS A 121 5.42 -10.57 -4.51
C HIS A 121 4.49 -11.75 -4.19
N ILE A 122 3.88 -12.33 -5.22
CA ILE A 122 3.11 -13.58 -5.13
C ILE A 122 3.90 -14.68 -5.86
N ASP A 123 3.28 -15.48 -6.67
CA ASP A 123 3.91 -16.47 -7.55
C ASP A 123 3.62 -16.14 -9.01
N GLY A 124 4.53 -16.55 -9.90
CA GLY A 124 4.42 -16.28 -11.33
C GLY A 124 4.50 -14.79 -11.69
N LEU A 125 3.97 -14.45 -12.85
CA LEU A 125 3.89 -13.08 -13.36
C LEU A 125 2.43 -12.62 -13.41
N PRO A 126 2.15 -11.29 -13.35
CA PRO A 126 0.78 -10.78 -13.22
C PRO A 126 -0.14 -11.13 -14.39
N LEU A 127 0.30 -11.08 -15.66
CA LEU A 127 -0.56 -11.42 -16.79
C LEU A 127 -0.91 -12.91 -16.77
N ALA A 128 0.08 -13.77 -16.46
CA ALA A 128 -0.15 -15.21 -16.29
C ALA A 128 -1.10 -15.49 -15.12
N ALA A 129 -1.23 -14.58 -14.18
CA ALA A 129 -2.14 -14.61 -13.03
C ALA A 129 -3.54 -14.01 -13.34
N GLY A 130 -3.80 -13.59 -14.58
CA GLY A 130 -5.11 -13.14 -15.05
C GLY A 130 -5.28 -11.63 -15.21
N PHE A 131 -4.25 -10.81 -14.97
CA PHE A 131 -4.30 -9.38 -15.29
C PHE A 131 -4.19 -9.13 -16.79
N ASP A 132 -4.81 -8.07 -17.26
CA ASP A 132 -4.78 -7.67 -18.67
C ASP A 132 -3.59 -6.75 -18.99
N ARG A 133 -3.17 -5.93 -18.02
CA ARG A 133 -1.99 -5.05 -18.10
C ARG A 133 -1.25 -5.09 -16.77
N SER A 134 0.06 -4.92 -16.83
CA SER A 134 0.90 -4.95 -15.62
C SER A 134 2.15 -4.09 -15.75
N TYR A 135 2.43 -3.31 -14.72
CA TYR A 135 3.75 -2.77 -14.44
C TYR A 135 4.26 -3.40 -13.14
N TYR A 136 5.13 -4.39 -13.27
CA TYR A 136 5.62 -5.16 -12.14
C TYR A 136 7.04 -4.76 -11.76
N ILE A 137 7.21 -4.42 -10.47
CA ILE A 137 8.47 -4.08 -9.85
C ILE A 137 8.82 -5.18 -8.86
N ASN A 138 9.98 -5.82 -9.04
CA ASN A 138 10.42 -6.94 -8.21
C ASN A 138 11.62 -6.62 -7.30
N ASN A 139 12.10 -5.39 -7.30
CA ASN A 139 13.14 -4.89 -6.42
C ASN A 139 12.69 -3.64 -5.68
N HIS A 140 13.45 -3.22 -4.67
CA HIS A 140 13.11 -2.09 -3.80
C HIS A 140 13.94 -0.82 -4.10
N GLY A 141 14.50 -0.68 -5.31
CA GLY A 141 15.14 0.56 -5.73
C GLY A 141 14.11 1.67 -5.93
N PHE A 142 14.34 2.88 -5.37
CA PHE A 142 13.40 3.99 -5.50
C PHE A 142 13.81 5.02 -6.54
N PHE A 143 15.11 5.22 -6.76
CA PHE A 143 15.64 6.16 -7.76
C PHE A 143 16.13 5.47 -9.03
N ARG A 144 16.24 4.17 -9.01
CA ARG A 144 16.62 3.35 -10.15
C ARG A 144 16.10 1.92 -9.98
N LEU A 145 15.51 1.36 -11.03
CA LEU A 145 15.22 -0.05 -11.14
C LEU A 145 16.30 -0.73 -11.96
N LYS A 146 16.95 -1.77 -11.44
CA LYS A 146 17.90 -2.61 -12.19
C LYS A 146 17.20 -3.33 -13.33
N PHE A 147 15.94 -3.70 -13.14
CA PHE A 147 15.02 -4.21 -14.13
C PHE A 147 13.59 -4.12 -13.58
N HIS A 148 12.63 -4.16 -14.47
CA HIS A 148 11.19 -4.20 -14.16
C HIS A 148 10.47 -4.99 -15.24
N TYR A 149 9.16 -5.15 -15.13
CA TYR A 149 8.37 -5.83 -16.16
C TYR A 149 7.21 -4.94 -16.60
N LEU A 150 7.00 -4.87 -17.89
CA LEU A 150 5.82 -4.27 -18.49
C LEU A 150 5.09 -5.37 -19.26
N ASP A 151 3.84 -5.65 -18.89
CA ASP A 151 3.02 -6.72 -19.45
C ASP A 151 3.79 -8.07 -19.52
N ASP A 152 4.38 -8.45 -18.37
CA ASP A 152 5.19 -9.64 -18.15
C ASP A 152 6.51 -9.71 -18.97
N LYS A 153 6.81 -8.69 -19.76
CA LYS A 153 8.08 -8.57 -20.51
C LYS A 153 9.10 -7.82 -19.66
N ARG A 154 10.23 -8.46 -19.42
CA ARG A 154 11.35 -7.84 -18.71
C ARG A 154 11.86 -6.63 -19.48
N GLN A 155 11.99 -5.52 -18.77
CA GLN A 155 12.53 -4.27 -19.26
C GLN A 155 13.95 -4.06 -18.70
N PRO A 156 14.80 -3.30 -19.39
CA PRO A 156 16.14 -2.94 -18.91
C PRO A 156 16.09 -2.04 -17.67
N ALA A 157 17.25 -1.74 -17.12
CA ALA A 157 17.36 -0.78 -16.03
C ALA A 157 16.79 0.59 -16.45
N THR A 158 16.10 1.25 -15.52
CA THR A 158 15.70 2.64 -15.75
C THR A 158 16.93 3.55 -15.86
N PRO A 159 16.88 4.59 -16.69
CA PRO A 159 17.93 5.59 -16.73
C PRO A 159 18.17 6.23 -15.35
N ILE A 160 19.41 6.57 -15.06
CA ILE A 160 19.71 7.41 -13.89
C ILE A 160 19.18 8.81 -14.19
N SER A 161 18.19 9.25 -13.43
CA SER A 161 17.57 10.55 -13.65
C SER A 161 17.07 11.13 -12.32
N PRO A 162 17.31 12.40 -12.04
CA PRO A 162 16.75 13.06 -10.86
C PRO A 162 15.21 13.18 -10.90
N LYS A 163 14.61 12.90 -12.06
CA LYS A 163 13.16 12.92 -12.27
C LYS A 163 12.50 11.56 -12.05
N PHE A 164 13.29 10.47 -11.96
CA PHE A 164 12.73 9.15 -11.74
C PHE A 164 12.58 8.87 -10.24
N TYR A 165 11.36 8.57 -9.84
CA TYR A 165 11.05 8.05 -8.51
C TYR A 165 10.00 6.95 -8.64
N VAL A 166 10.26 5.78 -8.07
CA VAL A 166 9.46 4.58 -8.31
C VAL A 166 8.01 4.75 -7.88
N THR A 167 7.77 5.46 -6.79
CA THR A 167 6.41 5.76 -6.29
C THR A 167 5.59 6.53 -7.35
N ASP A 168 6.23 7.50 -8.02
CA ASP A 168 5.60 8.23 -9.12
C ASP A 168 5.37 7.33 -10.34
N ALA A 169 6.35 6.52 -10.71
CA ALA A 169 6.24 5.62 -11.86
C ALA A 169 5.12 4.59 -11.72
N ILE A 170 4.88 4.08 -10.49
CA ILE A 170 3.75 3.20 -10.20
C ILE A 170 2.42 3.91 -10.43
N ALA A 171 2.28 5.14 -9.92
CA ALA A 171 1.06 5.92 -10.10
C ALA A 171 0.86 6.39 -11.55
N ASP A 172 1.94 6.75 -12.26
CA ASP A 172 1.88 7.14 -13.68
C ASP A 172 1.35 5.99 -14.54
N HIS A 173 1.86 4.77 -14.34
CA HIS A 173 1.32 3.59 -15.03
C HIS A 173 -0.16 3.37 -14.70
N ALA A 174 -0.57 3.54 -13.44
CA ALA A 174 -1.96 3.39 -13.05
C ALA A 174 -2.86 4.45 -13.73
N VAL A 175 -2.42 5.70 -13.76
CA VAL A 175 -3.12 6.80 -14.43
C VAL A 175 -3.24 6.53 -15.95
N ASP A 176 -2.16 6.09 -16.60
CA ASP A 176 -2.17 5.83 -18.04
C ASP A 176 -3.04 4.62 -18.39
N THR A 177 -3.01 3.56 -17.59
CA THR A 177 -3.90 2.40 -17.73
C THR A 177 -5.37 2.78 -17.55
N LEU A 178 -5.70 3.66 -16.60
CA LEU A 178 -7.06 4.17 -16.42
C LEU A 178 -7.51 5.05 -17.58
N LYS A 179 -6.63 5.88 -18.17
CA LYS A 179 -6.91 6.64 -19.41
C LYS A 179 -7.20 5.70 -20.59
N GLU A 180 -6.36 4.65 -20.75
CA GLU A 180 -6.58 3.62 -21.77
C GLU A 180 -7.93 2.94 -21.57
N HIS A 181 -8.25 2.55 -20.32
CA HIS A 181 -9.55 1.94 -19.99
C HIS A 181 -10.72 2.84 -20.36
N ALA A 182 -10.66 4.12 -20.01
CA ALA A 182 -11.71 5.09 -20.34
C ALA A 182 -11.93 5.25 -21.85
N LYS A 183 -10.85 5.13 -22.65
CA LYS A 183 -10.90 5.26 -24.12
C LYS A 183 -11.35 3.98 -24.81
N GLU A 184 -10.84 2.82 -24.40
CA GLU A 184 -10.95 1.57 -25.15
C GLU A 184 -11.95 0.57 -24.55
N HIS A 185 -12.27 0.75 -23.27
CA HIS A 185 -13.08 -0.18 -22.50
C HIS A 185 -14.21 0.54 -21.71
N ALA A 186 -14.60 1.72 -22.16
CA ALA A 186 -15.69 2.49 -21.54
C ALA A 186 -16.95 1.60 -21.37
N GLY A 187 -17.52 1.61 -20.19
CA GLY A 187 -18.69 0.78 -19.88
C GLY A 187 -18.40 -0.60 -19.30
N LYS A 188 -17.17 -1.12 -19.38
CA LYS A 188 -16.76 -2.29 -18.62
C LYS A 188 -16.31 -1.89 -17.20
N PRO A 189 -16.55 -2.72 -16.18
CA PRO A 189 -15.93 -2.50 -14.88
C PRO A 189 -14.45 -2.83 -14.92
N PHE A 190 -13.66 -2.18 -14.06
CA PHE A 190 -12.25 -2.54 -13.86
C PHE A 190 -11.94 -2.96 -12.42
N PHE A 191 -10.95 -3.81 -12.28
CA PHE A 191 -10.23 -4.08 -11.04
C PHE A 191 -8.79 -3.61 -11.20
N HIS A 192 -8.33 -2.67 -10.38
CA HIS A 192 -6.96 -2.21 -10.39
C HIS A 192 -6.28 -2.51 -9.05
N TYR A 193 -5.26 -3.35 -9.06
CA TYR A 193 -4.37 -3.60 -7.93
C TYR A 193 -3.18 -2.65 -8.01
N LEU A 194 -3.24 -1.58 -7.21
CA LEU A 194 -2.23 -0.52 -7.11
C LEU A 194 -1.37 -0.78 -5.87
N ALA A 195 -0.20 -1.39 -6.05
CA ALA A 195 0.64 -1.91 -4.98
C ALA A 195 1.95 -1.15 -4.90
N PHE A 196 2.02 -0.16 -4.01
CA PHE A 196 3.25 0.60 -3.80
C PHE A 196 4.35 -0.25 -3.15
N THR A 197 5.60 0.15 -3.36
CA THR A 197 6.76 -0.36 -2.63
C THR A 197 7.09 0.51 -1.41
N ALA A 198 6.50 1.71 -1.31
CA ALA A 198 6.66 2.63 -0.19
C ALA A 198 5.75 2.19 0.99
N PRO A 199 6.21 2.42 2.24
CA PRO A 199 7.52 2.93 2.67
C PRO A 199 8.56 1.84 3.02
N HIS A 200 8.54 0.67 2.37
CA HIS A 200 9.49 -0.42 2.59
C HIS A 200 10.95 0.07 2.42
N PHE A 201 11.87 -0.49 3.21
CA PHE A 201 13.30 -0.20 3.02
C PHE A 201 13.83 -0.68 1.64
N PRO A 202 14.94 -0.10 1.13
CA PRO A 202 15.74 0.99 1.71
C PRO A 202 14.94 2.29 1.80
N LEU A 203 15.21 3.08 2.86
CA LEU A 203 14.52 4.35 3.05
C LEU A 203 15.08 5.39 2.07
N HIS A 204 14.32 5.69 1.04
CA HIS A 204 14.70 6.63 0.00
C HIS A 204 13.54 7.59 -0.32
N ALA A 205 13.74 8.88 -0.13
CA ALA A 205 12.77 9.91 -0.48
C ALA A 205 13.43 11.10 -1.15
N LEU A 206 12.62 11.94 -1.80
CA LEU A 206 13.11 13.15 -2.43
C LEU A 206 13.61 14.14 -1.37
N PRO A 207 14.78 14.79 -1.55
CA PRO A 207 15.37 15.68 -0.54
C PRO A 207 14.43 16.80 -0.08
N LYS A 208 13.60 17.35 -1.00
CA LYS A 208 12.62 18.39 -0.68
C LYS A 208 11.56 17.91 0.33
N ASP A 209 11.16 16.63 0.22
CA ASP A 209 10.13 16.04 1.08
C ASP A 209 10.73 15.66 2.45
N ILE A 210 11.96 15.15 2.48
CA ILE A 210 12.70 14.88 3.75
C ILE A 210 12.81 16.16 4.58
N LYS A 211 13.16 17.28 3.95
CA LYS A 211 13.34 18.59 4.63
C LYS A 211 12.08 19.03 5.38
N ARG A 212 10.88 18.68 4.91
CA ARG A 212 9.60 19.02 5.55
C ARG A 212 9.44 18.39 6.93
N TYR A 213 9.98 17.20 7.13
CA TYR A 213 9.75 16.39 8.32
C TYR A 213 10.90 16.40 9.33
N ARG A 214 12.12 16.76 8.91
CA ARG A 214 13.30 16.66 9.76
C ARG A 214 13.17 17.40 11.09
N ALA A 215 12.71 18.63 11.07
CA ALA A 215 12.54 19.43 12.29
C ALA A 215 11.50 18.83 13.25
N LEU A 216 10.44 18.23 12.70
CA LEU A 216 9.40 17.57 13.47
C LEU A 216 9.96 16.40 14.28
N TYR A 217 10.81 15.55 13.69
CA TYR A 217 11.33 14.36 14.36
C TYR A 217 12.52 14.63 15.30
N LEU A 218 13.14 15.81 15.24
CA LEU A 218 14.13 16.22 16.22
C LEU A 218 13.58 16.41 17.63
N GLN A 219 12.25 16.53 17.80
CA GLN A 219 11.63 16.54 19.12
C GLN A 219 11.64 15.16 19.83
N GLY A 220 11.94 14.09 19.09
CA GLY A 220 12.16 12.74 19.59
C GLY A 220 10.94 11.82 19.58
N TRP A 221 11.21 10.55 19.52
CA TRP A 221 10.19 9.50 19.40
C TRP A 221 9.25 9.40 20.61
N ASP A 222 9.70 9.72 21.82
CA ASP A 222 8.84 9.67 23.00
C ASP A 222 7.72 10.71 22.89
N LYS A 223 8.01 11.93 22.43
CA LYS A 223 7.02 12.99 22.22
C LYS A 223 6.10 12.69 21.04
N ILE A 224 6.65 12.18 19.93
CA ILE A 224 5.85 11.79 18.76
C ILE A 224 4.86 10.69 19.14
N ARG A 225 5.34 9.68 19.87
CA ARG A 225 4.51 8.55 20.31
C ARG A 225 3.36 9.01 21.23
N GLU A 226 3.65 9.86 22.19
CA GLU A 226 2.65 10.46 23.06
C GLU A 226 1.62 11.28 22.25
N ALA A 227 2.08 12.14 21.35
CA ALA A 227 1.22 12.96 20.50
C ALA A 227 0.31 12.11 19.61
N ARG A 228 0.81 11.02 19.01
CA ARG A 228 0.01 10.05 18.23
C ARG A 228 -1.07 9.42 19.09
N TRP A 229 -0.71 8.94 20.30
CA TRP A 229 -1.67 8.32 21.21
C TRP A 229 -2.77 9.29 21.65
N GLN A 230 -2.43 10.51 22.03
CA GLN A 230 -3.42 11.54 22.39
C GLN A 230 -4.37 11.84 21.22
N LYS A 231 -3.84 11.92 19.99
CA LYS A 231 -4.65 12.13 18.80
C LYS A 231 -5.56 10.92 18.52
N GLN A 232 -5.07 9.69 18.71
CA GLN A 232 -5.87 8.47 18.57
C GLN A 232 -7.01 8.42 19.59
N LYS A 233 -6.78 8.79 20.86
CA LYS A 233 -7.84 8.92 21.87
C LYS A 233 -8.90 9.93 21.45
N LYS A 234 -8.46 11.11 20.98
CA LYS A 234 -9.38 12.17 20.51
C LYS A 234 -10.20 11.72 19.30
N LEU A 235 -9.66 10.84 18.46
CA LEU A 235 -10.33 10.26 17.30
C LEU A 235 -11.23 9.06 17.67
N GLY A 236 -11.25 8.64 18.94
CA GLY A 236 -11.99 7.46 19.39
C GLY A 236 -11.46 6.13 18.87
N LEU A 237 -10.17 6.07 18.51
CA LEU A 237 -9.53 4.87 17.97
C LEU A 237 -9.00 3.93 19.06
N VAL A 238 -8.64 4.49 20.22
CA VAL A 238 -8.14 3.78 21.38
C VAL A 238 -8.76 4.38 22.65
N ASP A 239 -8.98 3.56 23.66
CA ASP A 239 -9.53 3.95 24.97
C ASP A 239 -8.57 3.62 26.13
N GLY A 240 -7.58 2.77 25.89
CA GLY A 240 -6.62 2.32 26.90
C GLY A 240 -5.51 3.33 27.21
N GLU A 241 -4.60 2.92 28.06
CA GLU A 241 -3.38 3.66 28.37
C GLU A 241 -2.31 3.43 27.29
N LEU A 242 -1.39 4.40 27.18
CA LEU A 242 -0.24 4.25 26.32
C LEU A 242 0.66 3.12 26.84
N SER A 243 0.87 2.07 26.03
CA SER A 243 1.69 0.93 26.42
C SER A 243 3.10 1.37 26.81
N LYS A 244 3.76 0.65 27.72
CA LYS A 244 5.16 0.91 28.05
C LYS A 244 6.07 0.59 26.86
N VAL A 245 7.15 1.32 26.70
CA VAL A 245 8.19 0.99 25.73
C VAL A 245 9.11 -0.05 26.36
N GLU A 246 9.30 -1.16 25.66
CA GLU A 246 10.27 -2.20 26.07
C GLU A 246 11.68 -1.75 25.70
N ARG A 247 12.29 -0.99 26.58
CA ARG A 247 13.57 -0.28 26.36
C ARG A 247 14.75 -1.21 26.10
N GLU A 248 14.64 -2.49 26.46
CA GLU A 248 15.69 -3.48 26.33
C GLU A 248 15.47 -4.43 25.13
N VAL A 249 14.37 -4.27 24.42
CA VAL A 249 14.07 -5.07 23.24
C VAL A 249 14.49 -4.31 22.00
N GLY A 250 15.48 -4.85 21.30
CA GLY A 250 15.94 -4.35 20.01
C GLY A 250 15.30 -5.09 18.83
N PRO A 251 15.56 -4.65 17.60
CA PRO A 251 15.10 -5.33 16.40
C PRO A 251 15.51 -6.81 16.41
N HIS A 252 14.53 -7.68 16.20
CA HIS A 252 14.75 -9.13 16.17
C HIS A 252 15.66 -9.56 15.01
N ARG A 253 15.59 -8.85 13.89
CA ARG A 253 16.42 -9.08 12.71
C ARG A 253 17.30 -7.88 12.45
N HIS A 254 18.59 -8.14 12.28
CA HIS A 254 19.57 -7.19 11.81
C HIS A 254 20.64 -7.93 10.99
N PHE A 255 21.21 -7.25 10.02
CA PHE A 255 22.35 -7.79 9.31
C PHE A 255 23.59 -7.63 10.19
N PRO A 256 24.51 -8.61 10.26
CA PRO A 256 25.64 -8.61 11.19
C PRO A 256 26.46 -7.32 11.20
N ASP A 257 26.68 -6.72 10.02
CA ASP A 257 27.49 -5.51 9.87
C ASP A 257 26.67 -4.22 9.81
N ALA A 258 25.34 -4.28 9.95
CA ALA A 258 24.47 -3.12 9.75
C ALA A 258 24.84 -1.97 10.69
N TYR A 259 25.01 -2.23 11.99
CA TYR A 259 25.40 -1.20 12.97
C TYR A 259 26.76 -0.59 12.68
N LYS A 260 27.72 -1.41 12.23
CA LYS A 260 29.06 -0.93 11.87
C LYS A 260 29.00 -0.01 10.63
N ILE A 261 28.21 -0.38 9.64
CA ILE A 261 28.09 0.37 8.37
C ILE A 261 27.30 1.66 8.57
N LEU A 262 26.21 1.62 9.36
CA LEU A 262 25.37 2.79 9.66
C LEU A 262 26.08 3.76 10.61
N GLY A 263 27.07 3.27 11.38
CA GLY A 263 27.92 4.09 12.23
C GLY A 263 27.28 4.49 13.56
N PRO A 264 27.90 5.46 14.27
CA PRO A 264 27.57 5.79 15.65
C PRO A 264 26.20 6.47 15.84
N GLY A 265 25.59 6.94 14.78
CA GLY A 265 24.22 7.49 14.81
C GLY A 265 23.14 6.42 14.99
N GLU A 266 23.42 5.15 14.66
CA GLU A 266 22.46 4.07 14.82
C GLU A 266 22.41 3.56 16.26
N VAL A 267 21.20 3.19 16.71
CA VAL A 267 20.98 2.67 18.07
C VAL A 267 20.25 1.33 18.03
N ARG A 268 20.65 0.44 18.93
CA ARG A 268 20.08 -0.91 19.01
C ARG A 268 18.73 -0.96 19.72
N TYR A 269 18.54 -0.08 20.71
CA TYR A 269 17.42 -0.13 21.64
C TYR A 269 16.65 1.19 21.65
N PRO A 270 15.34 1.17 21.87
CA PRO A 270 14.52 2.37 21.96
C PRO A 270 14.70 3.06 23.32
N VAL A 271 15.92 3.45 23.64
CA VAL A 271 16.25 4.16 24.88
C VAL A 271 15.53 5.52 24.95
N PRO A 272 15.40 6.16 26.12
CA PRO A 272 14.83 7.51 26.22
C PRO A 272 15.57 8.48 25.29
N TRP A 273 14.83 9.28 24.52
CA TRP A 273 15.39 10.19 23.53
C TRP A 273 16.47 11.13 24.08
N ASP A 274 16.25 11.64 25.31
CA ASP A 274 17.16 12.59 25.93
C ASP A 274 18.49 11.98 26.38
N THR A 275 18.61 10.64 26.37
CA THR A 275 19.87 9.92 26.66
C THR A 275 20.76 9.77 25.43
N LEU A 276 20.22 10.06 24.23
CA LEU A 276 20.95 9.96 22.98
C LEU A 276 21.94 11.12 22.80
N THR A 277 23.07 10.83 22.16
CA THR A 277 23.97 11.88 21.70
C THR A 277 23.31 12.73 20.60
N LYS A 278 23.81 13.93 20.35
CA LYS A 278 23.31 14.79 19.26
C LYS A 278 23.41 14.14 17.90
N GLU A 279 24.46 13.35 17.66
CA GLU A 279 24.64 12.58 16.43
C GLU A 279 23.55 11.51 16.28
N GLN A 280 23.26 10.75 17.35
CA GLN A 280 22.20 9.75 17.36
C GLN A 280 20.82 10.39 17.16
N GLN A 281 20.53 11.49 17.87
CA GLN A 281 19.29 12.23 17.69
C GLN A 281 19.09 12.68 16.24
N ALA A 282 20.12 13.26 15.63
CA ALA A 282 20.07 13.70 14.24
C ALA A 282 19.82 12.54 13.28
N PHE A 283 20.57 11.43 13.43
CA PHE A 283 20.45 10.26 12.57
C PHE A 283 19.07 9.60 12.68
N GLN A 284 18.55 9.41 13.90
CA GLN A 284 17.24 8.82 14.11
C GLN A 284 16.10 9.72 13.58
N ALA A 285 16.23 11.04 13.75
CA ALA A 285 15.30 12.00 13.19
C ALA A 285 15.32 11.98 11.64
N ASP A 286 16.49 11.86 11.03
CA ASP A 286 16.63 11.75 9.58
C ASP A 286 16.01 10.46 9.04
N LYS A 287 16.19 9.30 9.70
CA LYS A 287 15.53 8.05 9.33
C LYS A 287 14.01 8.20 9.30
N MET A 288 13.44 8.78 10.37
CA MET A 288 11.99 8.96 10.45
C MET A 288 11.49 9.98 9.44
N ALA A 289 12.26 11.05 9.17
CA ALA A 289 11.93 12.04 8.15
C ALA A 289 11.89 11.44 6.74
N VAL A 290 12.80 10.52 6.41
CA VAL A 290 12.78 9.80 5.13
C VAL A 290 11.54 8.91 5.04
N HIS A 291 11.23 8.13 6.09
CA HIS A 291 10.04 7.30 6.15
C HIS A 291 8.75 8.12 5.94
N ALA A 292 8.61 9.22 6.65
CA ALA A 292 7.46 10.12 6.51
C ALA A 292 7.36 10.72 5.10
N ALA A 293 8.48 11.13 4.52
CA ALA A 293 8.53 11.67 3.16
C ALA A 293 8.14 10.63 2.10
N MET A 294 8.44 9.34 2.30
CA MET A 294 8.00 8.26 1.43
C MET A 294 6.48 8.09 1.47
N ILE A 295 5.87 8.17 2.65
CA ILE A 295 4.41 8.06 2.83
C ILE A 295 3.69 9.27 2.25
N ASP A 296 4.17 10.48 2.51
CA ASP A 296 3.64 11.72 1.91
C ASP A 296 3.70 11.66 0.37
N SER A 297 4.82 11.21 -0.20
CA SER A 297 4.96 11.03 -1.65
C SER A 297 3.96 9.99 -2.18
N MET A 298 3.72 8.91 -1.45
CA MET A 298 2.75 7.89 -1.81
C MET A 298 1.32 8.45 -1.77
N ASP A 299 0.97 9.22 -0.76
CA ASP A 299 -0.35 9.86 -0.68
C ASP A 299 -0.60 10.81 -1.85
N ARG A 300 0.39 11.65 -2.21
CA ARG A 300 0.30 12.50 -3.41
C ARG A 300 0.17 11.69 -4.71
N ALA A 301 0.87 10.57 -4.81
CA ALA A 301 0.78 9.67 -5.95
C ALA A 301 -0.61 9.03 -6.05
N ILE A 302 -1.18 8.60 -4.92
CA ILE A 302 -2.57 8.13 -4.82
C ILE A 302 -3.54 9.25 -5.26
N GLY A 303 -3.32 10.48 -4.80
CA GLY A 303 -4.12 11.64 -5.21
C GLY A 303 -4.25 11.78 -6.71
N ARG A 304 -3.14 11.60 -7.47
CA ARG A 304 -3.17 11.64 -8.95
C ARG A 304 -4.05 10.55 -9.57
N VAL A 305 -4.05 9.35 -8.98
CA VAL A 305 -4.90 8.24 -9.44
C VAL A 305 -6.38 8.54 -9.13
N LEU A 306 -6.69 9.05 -7.93
CA LEU A 306 -8.04 9.47 -7.57
C LEU A 306 -8.55 10.60 -8.48
N ASP A 307 -7.70 11.55 -8.84
CA ASP A 307 -8.03 12.62 -9.78
C ASP A 307 -8.31 12.08 -11.19
N GLN A 308 -7.59 11.05 -11.62
CA GLN A 308 -7.90 10.38 -12.89
C GLN A 308 -9.28 9.71 -12.84
N LEU A 309 -9.67 9.07 -11.72
CA LEU A 309 -11.03 8.53 -11.56
C LEU A 309 -12.10 9.63 -11.67
N ARG A 310 -11.86 10.81 -11.07
CA ARG A 310 -12.78 11.96 -11.18
C ARG A 310 -12.89 12.46 -12.62
N ARG A 311 -11.74 12.60 -13.31
CA ARG A 311 -11.72 13.03 -14.73
C ARG A 311 -12.50 12.10 -15.65
N MET A 312 -12.46 10.80 -15.42
CA MET A 312 -13.23 9.82 -16.18
C MET A 312 -14.64 9.59 -15.63
N LYS A 313 -15.07 10.38 -14.64
CA LYS A 313 -16.39 10.30 -13.96
C LYS A 313 -16.70 8.91 -13.39
N ALA A 314 -15.66 8.22 -12.92
CA ALA A 314 -15.79 6.87 -12.37
C ALA A 314 -15.59 6.85 -10.84
N PHE A 315 -15.25 7.97 -10.20
CA PHE A 315 -14.89 8.00 -8.77
C PHE A 315 -16.03 7.47 -7.89
N GLU A 316 -17.26 7.94 -8.11
CA GLU A 316 -18.44 7.54 -7.31
C GLU A 316 -18.89 6.10 -7.59
N ASP A 317 -18.54 5.54 -8.74
CA ASP A 317 -18.82 4.16 -9.14
C ASP A 317 -17.64 3.21 -8.83
N THR A 318 -16.68 3.63 -8.00
CA THR A 318 -15.49 2.86 -7.67
C THR A 318 -15.44 2.52 -6.18
N LEU A 319 -15.40 1.24 -5.85
CA LEU A 319 -15.02 0.77 -4.52
C LEU A 319 -13.51 0.97 -4.36
N ILE A 320 -13.11 1.90 -3.49
CA ILE A 320 -11.70 2.19 -3.20
C ILE A 320 -11.34 1.59 -1.85
N LEU A 321 -10.36 0.69 -1.84
CA LEU A 321 -9.84 0.03 -0.66
C LEU A 321 -8.37 0.42 -0.48
N PHE A 322 -8.00 0.86 0.72
CA PHE A 322 -6.60 1.12 1.08
C PHE A 322 -6.21 0.28 2.30
N LEU A 323 -5.06 -0.38 2.23
CA LEU A 323 -4.49 -1.15 3.35
C LEU A 323 -2.96 -1.24 3.25
N SER A 324 -2.31 -1.61 4.36
CA SER A 324 -0.90 -2.03 4.39
C SER A 324 -0.82 -3.56 4.47
N ASP A 325 0.17 -4.17 3.82
CA ASP A 325 0.35 -5.62 3.85
C ASP A 325 0.90 -6.15 5.18
N ASN A 326 1.56 -5.32 5.95
CA ASN A 326 1.98 -5.54 7.34
C ASN A 326 2.22 -4.19 8.04
N GLY A 327 2.64 -4.23 9.30
CA GLY A 327 3.05 -3.05 10.03
C GLY A 327 4.43 -2.54 9.62
N ALA A 328 4.86 -1.43 10.23
CA ALA A 328 6.20 -0.88 10.02
C ALA A 328 7.28 -1.91 10.37
N SER A 329 8.32 -1.98 9.53
CA SER A 329 9.47 -2.87 9.77
C SER A 329 10.41 -2.28 10.80
N ALA A 330 10.85 -3.10 11.77
CA ALA A 330 11.88 -2.76 12.74
C ALA A 330 13.26 -3.33 12.35
N GLU A 331 13.40 -3.87 11.14
CA GLU A 331 14.65 -4.50 10.71
C GLU A 331 15.75 -3.45 10.52
N VAL A 332 16.96 -3.75 11.01
CA VAL A 332 18.15 -2.93 10.78
C VAL A 332 19.01 -3.60 9.72
N MET A 333 19.03 -3.02 8.53
CA MET A 333 19.79 -3.56 7.41
C MET A 333 20.35 -2.46 6.52
N VAL A 334 21.43 -2.80 5.82
CA VAL A 334 22.02 -1.97 4.77
C VAL A 334 21.94 -2.71 3.46
N ARG A 335 21.42 -2.06 2.45
CA ARG A 335 21.31 -2.60 1.08
C ARG A 335 22.01 -1.68 0.09
N GLY A 336 22.70 -2.28 -0.86
CA GLY A 336 23.38 -1.56 -1.94
C GLY A 336 22.58 -1.48 -3.24
N ASP A 337 21.27 -1.66 -3.19
CA ASP A 337 20.40 -1.78 -4.38
C ASP A 337 19.41 -0.61 -4.52
N GLY A 338 19.65 0.48 -3.80
CA GLY A 338 18.86 1.71 -3.83
C GLY A 338 19.50 2.85 -4.63
#